data_1d074b20c0605038c428aac33ebbe4aa
#
_entry.id   1d074b20c0605038c428aac33ebbe4aa
#
_cell.length_a   1.000
_cell.length_b   1.000
_cell.length_c   1.000
_cell.angle_alpha   90.00
_cell.angle_beta   90.00
_cell.angle_gamma   90.00
#
_symmetry.space_group_name_H-M   'P 1'
#
loop_
_entity.id
_entity.type
_entity.pdbx_description
1 polymer ?
#
loop_
_entity_poly.entity_id
_entity_poly.type
_entity_poly.pdbx_seq_one_letter_code
_entity_poly.pdbx_strand_id
1 'polypeptide(L)'
;MTTFLEELKQNTKTYNFLLLQMMALPFSIAFGSDYGRPILPVMFLTWLFVVKKSDLSYVFKQKIVIVFILFIVMHLLSLLWSEHAVNGAQTISRMIRYIFLPMIIYASVMKESSVKYIISAFILGMFVNEIISYLIYFDLYETEFSKRHGWPVGFINHIPYSVLVAFTAILILFQAKHMDNGYVRAVYVAFFMTMTANLVISSGRTGYAAYFGSLIILLFSYYTFTLKNFLQVLIFPIAVFGLAYSLDAGVQARVKASVDAVEQINTDKNYDTSSGARIALYS
;
A
#
# COMPACT_ATOMS: atom_id res chain seq x y z
N MET A 1 -34.37 23.67 11.50
CA MET A 1 -32.93 23.39 11.24
C MET A 1 -32.52 22.00 11.70
N THR A 2 -32.97 21.53 12.86
CA THR A 2 -32.73 20.16 13.39
C THR A 2 -33.29 19.06 12.46
N THR A 3 -34.52 19.22 11.94
CA THR A 3 -35.19 18.26 11.07
C THR A 3 -34.46 18.03 9.73
N PHE A 4 -33.97 19.09 9.10
CA PHE A 4 -33.21 19.01 7.85
C PHE A 4 -31.87 18.26 8.01
N LEU A 5 -31.17 18.49 9.13
CA LEU A 5 -29.92 17.77 9.43
C LEU A 5 -30.18 16.30 9.76
N GLU A 6 -31.31 15.95 10.35
CA GLU A 6 -31.68 14.54 10.60
C GLU A 6 -32.07 13.82 9.31
N GLU A 7 -32.77 14.46 8.39
CA GLU A 7 -33.07 13.93 7.06
C GLU A 7 -31.82 13.68 6.23
N LEU A 8 -30.83 14.60 6.27
CA LEU A 8 -29.52 14.39 5.62
C LEU A 8 -28.77 13.19 6.19
N LYS A 9 -28.82 12.99 7.50
CA LYS A 9 -28.17 11.85 8.19
C LYS A 9 -28.80 10.49 7.85
N GLN A 10 -30.08 10.46 7.43
CA GLN A 10 -30.76 9.25 6.99
C GLN A 10 -30.74 9.07 5.48
N ASN A 11 -30.22 10.04 4.72
CA ASN A 11 -30.27 10.03 3.28
C ASN A 11 -29.29 9.02 2.67
N THR A 12 -29.82 7.97 2.07
CA THR A 12 -29.05 6.94 1.35
C THR A 12 -28.12 7.54 0.28
N LYS A 13 -28.50 8.67 -0.33
CA LYS A 13 -27.68 9.37 -1.35
C LYS A 13 -26.40 9.93 -0.73
N THR A 14 -26.49 10.57 0.44
CA THR A 14 -25.33 11.12 1.15
C THR A 14 -24.39 10.01 1.63
N TYR A 15 -24.93 8.90 2.11
CA TYR A 15 -24.14 7.71 2.44
C TYR A 15 -23.42 7.14 1.22
N ASN A 16 -24.13 6.98 0.10
CA ASN A 16 -23.54 6.46 -1.13
C ASN A 16 -22.48 7.40 -1.71
N PHE A 17 -22.65 8.71 -1.57
CA PHE A 17 -21.67 9.69 -1.96
C PHE A 17 -20.41 9.61 -1.08
N LEU A 18 -20.56 9.41 0.22
CA LEU A 18 -19.44 9.18 1.12
C LEU A 18 -18.73 7.85 0.81
N LEU A 19 -19.47 6.79 0.49
CA LEU A 19 -18.90 5.52 0.06
C LEU A 19 -18.10 5.67 -1.24
N LEU A 20 -18.61 6.42 -2.21
CA LEU A 20 -17.87 6.72 -3.44
C LEU A 20 -16.54 7.44 -3.16
N GLN A 21 -16.53 8.39 -2.24
CA GLN A 21 -15.30 9.07 -1.81
C GLN A 21 -14.33 8.10 -1.10
N MET A 22 -14.86 7.22 -0.24
CA MET A 22 -14.09 6.16 0.41
C MET A 22 -13.52 5.11 -0.57
N MET A 23 -14.12 4.94 -1.74
CA MET A 23 -13.59 4.14 -2.85
C MET A 23 -12.56 4.93 -3.67
N ALA A 24 -12.85 6.21 -3.96
CA ALA A 24 -11.99 7.06 -4.77
C ALA A 24 -10.63 7.32 -4.09
N LEU A 25 -10.60 7.41 -2.77
CA LEU A 25 -9.36 7.65 -2.03
C LEU A 25 -8.33 6.52 -2.22
N PRO A 26 -8.59 5.25 -1.92
CA PRO A 26 -7.63 4.17 -2.14
C PRO A 26 -7.32 3.93 -3.63
N PHE A 27 -8.28 4.15 -4.53
CA PHE A 27 -8.02 4.16 -5.96
C PHE A 27 -6.96 5.21 -6.33
N SER A 28 -7.09 6.43 -5.82
CA SER A 28 -6.15 7.53 -6.12
C SER A 28 -4.76 7.32 -5.50
N ILE A 29 -4.65 6.60 -4.38
CA ILE A 29 -3.37 6.27 -3.75
C ILE A 29 -2.48 5.47 -4.70
N ALA A 30 -3.06 4.63 -5.55
CA ALA A 30 -2.32 3.89 -6.57
C ALA A 30 -1.54 4.80 -7.54
N PHE A 31 -1.96 6.05 -7.71
CA PHE A 31 -1.30 7.05 -8.58
C PHE A 31 -0.48 8.08 -7.80
N GLY A 32 -0.57 8.07 -6.48
CA GLY A 32 0.17 8.97 -5.59
C GLY A 32 -0.74 9.74 -4.63
N SER A 33 -0.17 10.11 -3.50
CA SER A 33 -0.92 10.80 -2.43
C SER A 33 -1.53 12.13 -2.87
N ASP A 34 -0.95 12.78 -3.88
CA ASP A 34 -1.39 14.09 -4.34
C ASP A 34 -2.76 14.03 -5.03
N TYR A 35 -3.06 12.94 -5.73
CA TYR A 35 -4.36 12.72 -6.37
C TYR A 35 -5.50 12.51 -5.36
N GLY A 36 -5.19 12.00 -4.17
CA GLY A 36 -6.16 11.85 -3.07
C GLY A 36 -6.43 13.13 -2.26
N ARG A 37 -5.56 14.13 -2.36
CA ARG A 37 -5.67 15.37 -1.54
C ARG A 37 -7.03 16.07 -1.64
N PRO A 38 -7.61 16.31 -2.82
CA PRO A 38 -8.88 17.01 -2.94
C PRO A 38 -10.08 16.21 -2.41
N ILE A 39 -9.95 14.88 -2.35
CA ILE A 39 -11.01 13.99 -1.86
C ILE A 39 -11.20 14.15 -0.34
N LEU A 40 -10.11 14.33 0.41
CA LEU A 40 -10.13 14.33 1.87
C LEU A 40 -11.00 15.41 2.50
N PRO A 41 -10.92 16.71 2.12
CA PRO A 41 -11.78 17.74 2.71
C PRO A 41 -13.25 17.51 2.36
N VAL A 42 -13.55 17.09 1.12
CA VAL A 42 -14.93 16.80 0.70
C VAL A 42 -15.49 15.60 1.48
N MET A 43 -14.68 14.56 1.65
CA MET A 43 -15.02 13.37 2.43
C MET A 43 -15.28 13.72 3.90
N PHE A 44 -14.44 14.57 4.50
CA PHE A 44 -14.62 15.04 5.87
C PHE A 44 -15.92 15.82 6.03
N LEU A 45 -16.19 16.77 5.13
CA LEU A 45 -17.44 17.55 5.15
C LEU A 45 -18.67 16.63 4.98
N THR A 46 -18.65 15.72 4.00
CA THR A 46 -19.75 14.75 3.81
C THR A 46 -19.97 13.90 5.05
N TRP A 47 -18.90 13.45 5.68
CA TRP A 47 -18.98 12.65 6.91
C TRP A 47 -19.64 13.40 8.05
N LEU A 48 -19.37 14.70 8.26
CA LEU A 48 -20.02 15.50 9.29
C LEU A 48 -21.55 15.53 9.16
N PHE A 49 -22.08 15.41 7.93
CA PHE A 49 -23.53 15.33 7.71
C PHE A 49 -24.12 13.94 7.93
N VAL A 50 -23.32 12.89 7.99
CA VAL A 50 -23.76 11.49 8.11
C VAL A 50 -23.56 10.96 9.54
N VAL A 51 -22.46 11.36 10.20
CA VAL A 51 -22.05 10.83 11.49
C VAL A 51 -23.02 11.23 12.63
N LYS A 52 -23.33 10.28 13.52
CA LYS A 52 -24.08 10.52 14.75
C LYS A 52 -23.12 10.56 15.95
N LYS A 53 -23.49 11.27 17.01
CA LYS A 53 -22.69 11.34 18.25
C LYS A 53 -22.49 9.96 18.89
N SER A 54 -23.50 9.08 18.79
CA SER A 54 -23.41 7.68 19.24
C SER A 54 -22.30 6.91 18.55
N ASP A 55 -22.17 7.11 17.23
CA ASP A 55 -21.22 6.39 16.40
C ASP A 55 -19.78 6.80 16.75
N LEU A 56 -19.55 8.08 16.98
CA LEU A 56 -18.26 8.58 17.45
C LEU A 56 -17.88 8.00 18.82
N SER A 57 -18.84 7.96 19.77
CA SER A 57 -18.60 7.37 21.09
C SER A 57 -18.22 5.88 20.99
N TYR A 58 -18.81 5.15 20.05
CA TYR A 58 -18.46 3.75 19.77
C TYR A 58 -17.06 3.61 19.18
N VAL A 59 -16.72 4.42 18.18
CA VAL A 59 -15.43 4.38 17.49
C VAL A 59 -14.27 4.62 18.44
N PHE A 60 -14.37 5.64 19.30
CA PHE A 60 -13.30 5.96 20.24
C PHE A 60 -13.13 4.93 21.38
N LYS A 61 -14.04 3.96 21.50
CA LYS A 61 -13.88 2.80 22.40
C LYS A 61 -13.21 1.60 21.73
N GLN A 62 -13.05 1.62 20.39
CA GLN A 62 -12.39 0.55 19.66
C GLN A 62 -10.90 0.49 19.99
N LYS A 63 -10.39 -0.69 20.35
CA LYS A 63 -8.97 -0.89 20.72
C LYS A 63 -8.01 -0.40 19.65
N ILE A 64 -8.31 -0.66 18.38
CA ILE A 64 -7.46 -0.24 17.25
C ILE A 64 -7.38 1.29 17.16
N VAL A 65 -8.47 2.00 17.39
CA VAL A 65 -8.50 3.47 17.37
C VAL A 65 -7.70 4.04 18.53
N ILE A 66 -7.83 3.45 19.72
CA ILE A 66 -7.06 3.86 20.92
C ILE A 66 -5.56 3.67 20.67
N VAL A 67 -5.14 2.51 20.14
CA VAL A 67 -3.73 2.25 19.81
C VAL A 67 -3.22 3.26 18.80
N PHE A 68 -4.02 3.61 17.79
CA PHE A 68 -3.62 4.58 16.78
C PHE A 68 -3.53 6.01 17.34
N ILE A 69 -4.43 6.39 18.24
CA ILE A 69 -4.35 7.67 18.98
C ILE A 69 -3.06 7.72 19.81
N LEU A 70 -2.75 6.66 20.56
CA LEU A 70 -1.51 6.58 21.32
C LEU A 70 -0.27 6.70 20.41
N PHE A 71 -0.31 6.07 19.25
CA PHE A 71 0.76 6.17 18.25
C PHE A 71 0.94 7.62 17.76
N ILE A 72 -0.16 8.34 17.45
CA ILE A 72 -0.10 9.76 17.08
C ILE A 72 0.44 10.61 18.23
N VAL A 73 -0.03 10.38 19.46
CA VAL A 73 0.43 11.11 20.66
C VAL A 73 1.93 10.91 20.86
N MET A 74 2.44 9.68 20.73
CA MET A 74 3.88 9.41 20.80
C MET A 74 4.68 10.20 19.75
N HIS A 75 4.18 10.28 18.51
CA HIS A 75 4.81 11.07 17.47
C HIS A 75 4.75 12.57 17.76
N LEU A 76 3.65 13.08 18.33
CA LEU A 76 3.55 14.47 18.75
C LEU A 76 4.55 14.78 19.86
N LEU A 77 4.67 13.89 20.85
CA LEU A 77 5.66 14.04 21.92
C LEU A 77 7.09 14.02 21.36
N SER A 78 7.38 13.19 20.36
CA SER A 78 8.72 13.12 19.75
C SER A 78 9.17 14.44 19.09
N LEU A 79 8.24 15.32 18.75
CA LEU A 79 8.59 16.65 18.22
C LEU A 79 9.33 17.53 19.24
N LEU A 80 9.17 17.28 20.56
CA LEU A 80 9.78 18.07 21.62
C LEU A 80 11.32 17.96 21.62
N TRP A 81 11.86 16.83 21.10
CA TRP A 81 13.31 16.58 21.02
C TRP A 81 13.82 16.36 19.60
N SER A 82 12.96 16.61 18.59
CA SER A 82 13.34 16.45 17.19
C SER A 82 14.10 17.67 16.67
N GLU A 83 15.25 17.47 16.06
CA GLU A 83 15.99 18.52 15.35
C GLU A 83 15.23 19.08 14.15
N HIS A 84 14.33 18.27 13.57
CA HIS A 84 13.52 18.62 12.40
C HIS A 84 12.02 18.61 12.69
N ALA A 85 11.60 19.34 13.72
CA ALA A 85 10.20 19.35 14.20
C ALA A 85 9.18 19.70 13.10
N VAL A 86 9.52 20.58 12.15
CA VAL A 86 8.62 20.95 11.04
C VAL A 86 8.35 19.77 10.12
N ASN A 87 9.38 19.00 9.76
CA ASN A 87 9.24 17.79 8.93
C ASN A 87 8.44 16.70 9.68
N GLY A 88 8.68 16.55 10.97
CA GLY A 88 7.93 15.67 11.85
C GLY A 88 6.45 16.04 11.89
N ALA A 89 6.12 17.30 12.09
CA ALA A 89 4.74 17.80 12.09
C ALA A 89 4.02 17.58 10.75
N GLN A 90 4.71 17.77 9.63
CA GLN A 90 4.17 17.44 8.31
C GLN A 90 3.87 15.95 8.15
N THR A 91 4.73 15.08 8.66
CA THR A 91 4.53 13.63 8.64
C THR A 91 3.32 13.23 9.47
N ILE A 92 3.18 13.74 10.69
CA ILE A 92 2.01 13.51 11.55
C ILE A 92 0.73 14.00 10.88
N SER A 93 0.76 15.19 10.27
CA SER A 93 -0.36 15.74 9.52
C SER A 93 -0.78 14.82 8.34
N ARG A 94 0.18 14.20 7.65
CA ARG A 94 -0.12 13.20 6.60
C ARG A 94 -0.76 11.94 7.19
N MET A 95 -0.24 11.40 8.30
CA MET A 95 -0.82 10.24 8.98
C MET A 95 -2.26 10.49 9.41
N ILE A 96 -2.54 11.66 10.00
CA ILE A 96 -3.90 12.02 10.42
C ILE A 96 -4.83 12.08 9.20
N ARG A 97 -4.42 12.72 8.12
CA ARG A 97 -5.27 12.91 6.94
C ARG A 97 -5.52 11.63 6.15
N TYR A 98 -4.48 10.83 5.91
CA TYR A 98 -4.57 9.69 4.97
C TYR A 98 -4.87 8.36 5.64
N ILE A 99 -4.64 8.24 6.95
CA ILE A 99 -4.86 6.99 7.67
C ILE A 99 -5.94 7.17 8.74
N PHE A 100 -5.75 8.10 9.69
CA PHE A 100 -6.61 8.21 10.84
C PHE A 100 -8.01 8.70 10.48
N LEU A 101 -8.13 9.74 9.68
CA LEU A 101 -9.42 10.28 9.25
C LEU A 101 -10.25 9.24 8.45
N PRO A 102 -9.73 8.59 7.40
CA PRO A 102 -10.48 7.53 6.70
C PRO A 102 -10.85 6.36 7.60
N MET A 103 -9.98 5.97 8.54
CA MET A 103 -10.26 4.90 9.51
C MET A 103 -11.44 5.27 10.42
N ILE A 104 -11.46 6.50 10.96
CA ILE A 104 -12.58 6.98 11.79
C ILE A 104 -13.88 7.04 10.98
N ILE A 105 -13.82 7.57 9.76
CA ILE A 105 -14.98 7.65 8.87
C ILE A 105 -15.53 6.26 8.60
N TYR A 106 -14.64 5.31 8.25
CA TYR A 106 -15.03 3.94 8.03
C TYR A 106 -15.69 3.32 9.27
N ALA A 107 -15.03 3.39 10.41
CA ALA A 107 -15.47 2.76 11.65
C ALA A 107 -16.77 3.36 12.22
N SER A 108 -17.06 4.65 11.92
CA SER A 108 -18.24 5.34 12.45
C SER A 108 -19.50 5.18 11.62
N VAL A 109 -19.37 5.05 10.29
CA VAL A 109 -20.54 5.18 9.40
C VAL A 109 -20.63 4.03 8.41
N MET A 110 -19.49 3.44 7.97
CA MET A 110 -19.51 2.44 6.92
C MET A 110 -20.01 1.08 7.40
N LYS A 111 -20.78 0.42 6.55
CA LYS A 111 -21.20 -0.96 6.79
C LYS A 111 -20.05 -1.91 6.47
N GLU A 112 -19.97 -3.03 7.17
CA GLU A 112 -18.97 -4.07 6.92
C GLU A 112 -18.98 -4.54 5.45
N SER A 113 -20.17 -4.64 4.86
CA SER A 113 -20.34 -4.97 3.44
C SER A 113 -19.70 -3.98 2.46
N SER A 114 -19.36 -2.77 2.91
CA SER A 114 -18.71 -1.74 2.09
C SER A 114 -17.21 -1.99 1.89
N VAL A 115 -16.57 -2.81 2.74
CA VAL A 115 -15.14 -3.17 2.66
C VAL A 115 -14.78 -3.69 1.28
N LYS A 116 -15.61 -4.59 0.73
CA LYS A 116 -15.38 -5.19 -0.58
C LYS A 116 -15.27 -4.15 -1.71
N TYR A 117 -16.08 -3.09 -1.66
CA TYR A 117 -16.04 -2.02 -2.68
C TYR A 117 -14.78 -1.17 -2.54
N ILE A 118 -14.38 -0.84 -1.32
CA ILE A 118 -13.19 -0.05 -1.02
C ILE A 118 -11.93 -0.82 -1.45
N ILE A 119 -11.84 -2.11 -1.11
CA ILE A 119 -10.72 -2.97 -1.52
C ILE A 119 -10.71 -3.16 -3.04
N SER A 120 -11.86 -3.38 -3.67
CA SER A 120 -11.94 -3.53 -5.13
C SER A 120 -11.51 -2.26 -5.86
N ALA A 121 -11.85 -1.07 -5.33
CA ALA A 121 -11.41 0.20 -5.89
C ALA A 121 -9.88 0.35 -5.79
N PHE A 122 -9.27 -0.03 -4.67
CA PHE A 122 -7.82 -0.05 -4.52
C PHE A 122 -7.15 -1.01 -5.53
N ILE A 123 -7.65 -2.25 -5.61
CA ILE A 123 -7.14 -3.26 -6.56
C ILE A 123 -7.26 -2.75 -8.00
N LEU A 124 -8.39 -2.12 -8.36
CA LEU A 124 -8.58 -1.54 -9.69
C LEU A 124 -7.57 -0.41 -9.97
N GLY A 125 -7.33 0.47 -9.01
CA GLY A 125 -6.30 1.52 -9.12
C GLY A 125 -4.91 0.94 -9.34
N MET A 126 -4.56 -0.09 -8.58
CA MET A 126 -3.29 -0.79 -8.73
C MET A 126 -3.17 -1.53 -10.07
N PHE A 127 -4.26 -2.12 -10.56
CA PHE A 127 -4.29 -2.75 -11.88
C PHE A 127 -4.00 -1.74 -13.00
N VAL A 128 -4.64 -0.56 -12.96
CA VAL A 128 -4.37 0.50 -13.94
C VAL A 128 -2.92 0.98 -13.86
N ASN A 129 -2.38 1.15 -12.64
CA ASN A 129 -1.00 1.57 -12.48
C ASN A 129 0.01 0.47 -12.90
N GLU A 130 -0.33 -0.79 -12.74
CA GLU A 130 0.45 -1.92 -13.26
C GLU A 130 0.54 -1.89 -14.78
N ILE A 131 -0.58 -1.68 -15.47
CA ILE A 131 -0.59 -1.53 -16.94
C ILE A 131 0.36 -0.40 -17.36
N ILE A 132 0.28 0.75 -16.70
CA ILE A 132 1.15 1.89 -16.96
C ILE A 132 2.62 1.53 -16.71
N SER A 133 2.91 0.79 -15.64
CA SER A 133 4.26 0.32 -15.33
C SER A 133 4.81 -0.58 -16.44
N TYR A 134 4.01 -1.50 -16.97
CA TYR A 134 4.42 -2.34 -18.11
C TYR A 134 4.59 -1.53 -19.39
N LEU A 135 3.70 -0.55 -19.67
CA LEU A 135 3.88 0.32 -20.83
C LEU A 135 5.21 1.10 -20.74
N ILE A 136 5.59 1.55 -19.54
CA ILE A 136 6.88 2.21 -19.32
C ILE A 136 8.03 1.21 -19.50
N TYR A 137 7.92 -0.01 -18.98
CA TYR A 137 8.95 -1.05 -19.10
C TYR A 137 9.25 -1.43 -20.55
N PHE A 138 8.22 -1.42 -21.41
CA PHE A 138 8.36 -1.71 -22.85
C PHE A 138 8.62 -0.45 -23.69
N ASP A 139 8.95 0.70 -23.08
CA ASP A 139 9.19 1.99 -23.75
C ASP A 139 8.03 2.50 -24.62
N LEU A 140 6.80 2.08 -24.28
CA LEU A 140 5.57 2.52 -24.99
C LEU A 140 4.94 3.79 -24.39
N TYR A 141 5.30 4.12 -23.16
CA TYR A 141 4.80 5.26 -22.41
C TYR A 141 5.86 5.78 -21.46
N GLU A 142 5.85 7.09 -21.21
CA GLU A 142 6.75 7.72 -20.25
C GLU A 142 6.00 8.65 -19.32
N THR A 143 6.34 8.64 -18.05
CA THR A 143 5.94 9.64 -17.06
C THR A 143 7.10 10.56 -16.74
N GLU A 144 6.84 11.74 -16.18
CA GLU A 144 7.92 12.62 -15.71
C GLU A 144 8.82 11.92 -14.69
N PHE A 145 8.22 11.03 -13.89
CA PHE A 145 8.94 10.27 -12.89
C PHE A 145 9.85 9.21 -13.51
N SER A 146 9.35 8.46 -14.50
CA SER A 146 10.15 7.44 -15.21
C SER A 146 11.29 8.07 -16.01
N LYS A 147 11.04 9.19 -16.69
CA LYS A 147 12.09 9.98 -17.40
C LYS A 147 13.24 10.40 -16.48
N ARG A 148 12.91 10.83 -15.27
CA ARG A 148 13.91 11.32 -14.30
C ARG A 148 14.76 10.21 -13.69
N HIS A 149 14.20 9.02 -13.50
CA HIS A 149 14.80 7.96 -12.69
C HIS A 149 15.05 6.65 -13.43
N GLY A 150 14.48 6.47 -14.63
CA GLY A 150 14.60 5.24 -15.42
C GLY A 150 13.89 4.02 -14.81
N TRP A 151 12.93 4.24 -13.90
CA TRP A 151 12.19 3.15 -13.24
C TRP A 151 10.80 2.95 -13.85
N PRO A 152 10.37 1.72 -14.10
CA PRO A 152 9.05 1.41 -14.65
C PRO A 152 7.98 1.42 -13.56
N VAL A 153 7.71 2.57 -12.95
CA VAL A 153 6.88 2.71 -11.74
C VAL A 153 5.81 3.80 -11.89
N GLY A 154 5.10 3.88 -12.92
CA GLY A 154 3.96 4.80 -13.09
C GLY A 154 4.21 6.22 -12.54
N PHE A 155 3.39 6.65 -11.59
CA PHE A 155 3.39 8.02 -11.07
C PHE A 155 3.99 8.20 -9.67
N ILE A 156 4.36 7.11 -9.00
CA ILE A 156 4.89 7.13 -7.64
C ILE A 156 6.33 6.62 -7.59
N ASN A 157 7.06 7.04 -6.55
CA ASN A 157 8.41 6.54 -6.30
C ASN A 157 8.42 5.00 -6.19
N HIS A 158 9.49 4.37 -6.68
CA HIS A 158 9.65 2.91 -6.70
C HIS A 158 9.52 2.26 -5.30
N ILE A 159 9.92 2.97 -4.22
CA ILE A 159 9.84 2.43 -2.85
C ILE A 159 8.38 2.22 -2.42
N PRO A 160 7.52 3.26 -2.31
CA PRO A 160 6.11 3.04 -1.97
C PRO A 160 5.36 2.24 -3.04
N TYR A 161 5.70 2.38 -4.31
CA TYR A 161 5.10 1.58 -5.38
C TYR A 161 5.27 0.08 -5.14
N SER A 162 6.50 -0.37 -4.91
CA SER A 162 6.80 -1.78 -4.68
C SER A 162 6.09 -2.37 -3.46
N VAL A 163 5.91 -1.57 -2.39
CA VAL A 163 5.14 -1.98 -1.21
C VAL A 163 3.65 -2.13 -1.55
N LEU A 164 3.08 -1.17 -2.31
CA LEU A 164 1.69 -1.25 -2.75
C LEU A 164 1.45 -2.43 -3.69
N VAL A 165 2.37 -2.71 -4.62
CA VAL A 165 2.32 -3.89 -5.50
C VAL A 165 2.36 -5.18 -4.68
N ALA A 166 3.28 -5.28 -3.72
CA ALA A 166 3.38 -6.43 -2.81
C ALA A 166 2.07 -6.65 -2.03
N PHE A 167 1.52 -5.60 -1.44
CA PHE A 167 0.26 -5.67 -0.71
C PHE A 167 -0.91 -6.07 -1.62
N THR A 168 -0.98 -5.50 -2.82
CA THR A 168 -2.02 -5.84 -3.82
C THR A 168 -1.94 -7.30 -4.25
N ALA A 169 -0.74 -7.81 -4.54
CA ALA A 169 -0.54 -9.21 -4.89
C ALA A 169 -1.08 -10.15 -3.81
N ILE A 170 -0.82 -9.86 -2.54
CA ILE A 170 -1.33 -10.64 -1.42
C ILE A 170 -2.86 -10.56 -1.29
N LEU A 171 -3.44 -9.37 -1.46
CA LEU A 171 -4.91 -9.21 -1.46
C LEU A 171 -5.57 -10.01 -2.59
N ILE A 172 -5.00 -9.98 -3.79
CA ILE A 172 -5.49 -10.72 -4.95
C ILE A 172 -5.42 -12.23 -4.68
N LEU A 173 -4.29 -12.72 -4.16
CA LEU A 173 -4.12 -14.13 -3.82
C LEU A 173 -5.13 -14.58 -2.76
N PHE A 174 -5.36 -13.74 -1.75
CA PHE A 174 -6.39 -13.98 -0.74
C PHE A 174 -7.78 -14.05 -1.34
N GLN A 175 -8.14 -13.11 -2.22
CA GLN A 175 -9.45 -13.10 -2.87
C GLN A 175 -9.61 -14.29 -3.81
N ALA A 176 -8.59 -14.65 -4.58
CA ALA A 176 -8.63 -15.81 -5.49
C ALA A 176 -9.04 -17.10 -4.80
N LYS A 177 -8.61 -17.30 -3.54
CA LYS A 177 -8.99 -18.47 -2.74
C LYS A 177 -10.49 -18.54 -2.43
N HIS A 178 -11.16 -17.39 -2.31
CA HIS A 178 -12.57 -17.29 -1.94
C HIS A 178 -13.51 -17.19 -3.16
N MET A 179 -12.95 -17.32 -4.38
CA MET A 179 -13.76 -17.34 -5.61
C MET A 179 -14.23 -18.74 -5.93
N ASP A 180 -15.55 -18.95 -5.99
CA ASP A 180 -16.16 -20.23 -6.36
C ASP A 180 -16.05 -20.48 -7.87
N ASN A 181 -16.14 -19.41 -8.68
CA ASN A 181 -16.04 -19.50 -10.13
C ASN A 181 -14.60 -19.71 -10.57
N GLY A 182 -14.30 -20.86 -11.20
CA GLY A 182 -12.96 -21.22 -11.67
C GLY A 182 -12.36 -20.24 -12.67
N TYR A 183 -13.17 -19.67 -13.56
CA TYR A 183 -12.71 -18.65 -14.51
C TYR A 183 -12.28 -17.36 -13.80
N VAL A 184 -13.10 -16.86 -12.90
CA VAL A 184 -12.76 -15.67 -12.10
C VAL A 184 -11.50 -15.92 -11.26
N ARG A 185 -11.40 -17.10 -10.64
CA ARG A 185 -10.19 -17.51 -9.90
C ARG A 185 -8.94 -17.48 -10.78
N ALA A 186 -9.04 -18.00 -12.02
CA ALA A 186 -7.92 -17.98 -12.98
C ALA A 186 -7.48 -16.55 -13.33
N VAL A 187 -8.43 -15.62 -13.53
CA VAL A 187 -8.13 -14.20 -13.75
C VAL A 187 -7.38 -13.58 -12.56
N TYR A 188 -7.83 -13.85 -11.33
CA TYR A 188 -7.14 -13.37 -10.12
C TYR A 188 -5.74 -13.97 -9.99
N VAL A 189 -5.56 -15.25 -10.31
CA VAL A 189 -4.23 -15.89 -10.30
C VAL A 189 -3.34 -15.30 -11.38
N ALA A 190 -3.83 -15.06 -12.59
CA ALA A 190 -3.08 -14.39 -13.64
C ALA A 190 -2.64 -12.98 -13.20
N PHE A 191 -3.55 -12.21 -12.59
CA PHE A 191 -3.24 -10.90 -12.07
C PHE A 191 -2.22 -10.94 -10.91
N PHE A 192 -2.30 -11.92 -10.02
CA PHE A 192 -1.26 -12.16 -9.02
C PHE A 192 0.11 -12.41 -9.65
N MET A 193 0.17 -13.20 -10.72
CA MET A 193 1.41 -13.49 -11.44
C MET A 193 2.01 -12.23 -12.07
N THR A 194 1.19 -11.42 -12.75
CA THR A 194 1.65 -10.17 -13.37
C THR A 194 2.10 -9.15 -12.32
N MET A 195 1.37 -8.99 -11.21
CA MET A 195 1.79 -8.15 -10.09
C MET A 195 3.11 -8.60 -9.47
N THR A 196 3.33 -9.91 -9.33
CA THR A 196 4.61 -10.45 -8.82
C THR A 196 5.75 -10.16 -9.78
N ALA A 197 5.54 -10.30 -11.09
CA ALA A 197 6.53 -9.94 -12.11
C ALA A 197 6.80 -8.42 -12.09
N ASN A 198 5.76 -7.60 -11.98
CA ASN A 198 5.88 -6.15 -11.85
C ASN A 198 6.68 -5.73 -10.62
N LEU A 199 6.50 -6.42 -9.49
CA LEU A 199 7.31 -6.20 -8.28
C LEU A 199 8.82 -6.40 -8.58
N VAL A 200 9.17 -7.41 -9.35
CA VAL A 200 10.57 -7.70 -9.70
C VAL A 200 11.15 -6.60 -10.58
N ILE A 201 10.46 -6.20 -11.65
CA ILE A 201 10.94 -5.15 -12.57
C ILE A 201 10.98 -3.77 -11.91
N SER A 202 10.09 -3.49 -10.94
CA SER A 202 10.08 -2.20 -10.21
C SER A 202 11.25 -2.02 -9.24
N SER A 203 11.95 -3.11 -8.89
CA SER A 203 13.21 -3.13 -8.12
C SER A 203 13.18 -2.51 -6.72
N GLY A 204 12.01 -2.43 -6.10
CA GLY A 204 11.87 -1.93 -4.74
C GLY A 204 12.23 -2.98 -3.68
N ARG A 205 13.44 -2.92 -3.10
CA ARG A 205 13.89 -3.88 -2.05
C ARG A 205 12.92 -3.97 -0.87
N THR A 206 12.33 -2.85 -0.47
CA THR A 206 11.31 -2.79 0.58
C THR A 206 10.05 -3.57 0.20
N GLY A 207 9.68 -3.53 -1.08
CA GLY A 207 8.57 -4.31 -1.62
C GLY A 207 8.81 -5.81 -1.54
N TYR A 208 10.03 -6.29 -1.81
CA TYR A 208 10.37 -7.71 -1.64
C TYR A 208 10.21 -8.16 -0.18
N ALA A 209 10.75 -7.38 0.76
CA ALA A 209 10.61 -7.69 2.18
C ALA A 209 9.13 -7.72 2.61
N ALA A 210 8.33 -6.74 2.18
CA ALA A 210 6.90 -6.70 2.43
C ALA A 210 6.17 -7.89 1.81
N TYR A 211 6.51 -8.27 0.58
CA TYR A 211 5.90 -9.38 -0.15
C TYR A 211 6.14 -10.73 0.55
N PHE A 212 7.41 -11.05 0.82
CA PHE A 212 7.75 -12.31 1.50
C PHE A 212 7.22 -12.35 2.92
N GLY A 213 7.33 -11.26 3.69
CA GLY A 213 6.77 -11.17 5.04
C GLY A 213 5.25 -11.37 5.04
N SER A 214 4.53 -10.75 4.10
CA SER A 214 3.08 -10.91 3.99
C SER A 214 2.67 -12.32 3.52
N LEU A 215 3.43 -12.93 2.61
CA LEU A 215 3.21 -14.34 2.22
C LEU A 215 3.37 -15.30 3.39
N ILE A 216 4.39 -15.10 4.22
CA ILE A 216 4.63 -15.90 5.43
C ILE A 216 3.43 -15.74 6.39
N ILE A 217 3.01 -14.49 6.66
CA ILE A 217 1.84 -14.22 7.51
C ILE A 217 0.58 -14.89 6.96
N LEU A 218 0.35 -14.81 5.65
CA LEU A 218 -0.79 -15.43 4.99
C LEU A 218 -0.76 -16.96 5.16
N LEU A 219 0.40 -17.58 5.01
CA LEU A 219 0.59 -19.02 5.24
C LEU A 219 0.21 -19.43 6.66
N PHE A 220 0.77 -18.73 7.66
CA PHE A 220 0.48 -19.03 9.06
C PHE A 220 -0.99 -18.79 9.44
N SER A 221 -1.65 -17.84 8.79
CA SER A 221 -3.04 -17.48 9.09
C SER A 221 -4.06 -18.43 8.46
N TYR A 222 -3.75 -19.02 7.30
CA TYR A 222 -4.75 -19.73 6.47
C TYR A 222 -4.44 -21.19 6.19
N TYR A 223 -3.22 -21.63 6.41
CA TYR A 223 -2.81 -23.00 6.15
C TYR A 223 -2.23 -23.62 7.42
N THR A 224 -2.57 -24.86 7.68
CA THR A 224 -1.75 -25.66 8.61
C THR A 224 -0.31 -25.64 8.07
N PHE A 225 0.63 -25.22 8.91
CA PHE A 225 2.03 -25.16 8.52
C PHE A 225 2.51 -26.58 8.18
N THR A 226 2.59 -26.86 6.89
CA THR A 226 3.25 -28.04 6.37
C THR A 226 4.40 -27.57 5.49
N LEU A 227 5.51 -28.30 5.53
CA LEU A 227 6.67 -28.02 4.70
C LEU A 227 6.29 -27.94 3.20
N LYS A 228 5.33 -28.75 2.78
CA LYS A 228 4.79 -28.74 1.41
C LYS A 228 4.16 -27.39 1.06
N ASN A 229 3.26 -26.88 1.90
CA ASN A 229 2.58 -25.59 1.67
C ASN A 229 3.58 -24.42 1.70
N PHE A 230 4.53 -24.45 2.61
CA PHE A 230 5.60 -23.47 2.70
C PHE A 230 6.45 -23.44 1.43
N LEU A 231 6.90 -24.61 0.96
CA LEU A 231 7.68 -24.70 -0.28
C LEU A 231 6.88 -24.26 -1.52
N GLN A 232 5.60 -24.62 -1.62
CA GLN A 232 4.76 -24.19 -2.75
C GLN A 232 4.63 -22.67 -2.86
N VAL A 233 4.49 -21.97 -1.74
CA VAL A 233 4.36 -20.50 -1.73
C VAL A 233 5.70 -19.82 -2.01
N LEU A 234 6.83 -20.43 -1.63
CA LEU A 234 8.16 -19.87 -1.90
C LEU A 234 8.67 -20.16 -3.30
N ILE A 235 8.36 -21.34 -3.88
CA ILE A 235 8.85 -21.73 -5.19
C ILE A 235 8.46 -20.72 -6.28
N PHE A 236 7.21 -20.24 -6.25
CA PHE A 236 6.73 -19.34 -7.31
C PHE A 236 7.47 -17.98 -7.32
N PRO A 237 7.59 -17.22 -6.24
CA PRO A 237 8.36 -15.98 -6.23
C PRO A 237 9.84 -16.17 -6.55
N ILE A 238 10.44 -17.29 -6.09
CA ILE A 238 11.83 -17.64 -6.39
C ILE A 238 12.00 -17.93 -7.88
N ALA A 239 11.06 -18.66 -8.49
CA ALA A 239 11.08 -18.93 -9.93
C ALA A 239 10.91 -17.65 -10.75
N VAL A 240 9.98 -16.76 -10.36
CA VAL A 240 9.79 -15.46 -11.04
C VAL A 240 11.04 -14.59 -10.92
N PHE A 241 11.66 -14.53 -9.76
CA PHE A 241 12.91 -13.78 -9.56
C PHE A 241 14.05 -14.39 -10.36
N GLY A 242 14.19 -15.71 -10.37
CA GLY A 242 15.20 -16.43 -11.16
C GLY A 242 15.05 -16.20 -12.67
N LEU A 243 13.81 -16.23 -13.17
CA LEU A 243 13.51 -15.91 -14.58
C LEU A 243 13.84 -14.46 -14.90
N ALA A 244 13.42 -13.51 -14.06
CA ALA A 244 13.74 -12.10 -14.28
C ALA A 244 15.24 -11.84 -14.21
N TYR A 245 15.96 -12.47 -13.29
CA TYR A 245 17.42 -12.39 -13.22
C TYR A 245 18.09 -12.96 -14.49
N SER A 246 17.55 -14.04 -15.07
CA SER A 246 18.12 -14.65 -16.28
C SER A 246 17.84 -13.86 -17.57
N LEU A 247 16.73 -13.12 -17.62
CA LEU A 247 16.25 -12.46 -18.83
C LEU A 247 16.49 -10.95 -18.87
N ASP A 248 16.61 -10.29 -17.72
CA ASP A 248 16.69 -8.83 -17.62
C ASP A 248 18.07 -8.37 -17.12
N ALA A 249 18.85 -7.76 -18.02
CA ALA A 249 20.16 -7.20 -17.70
C ALA A 249 20.10 -6.11 -16.60
N GLY A 250 18.99 -5.38 -16.50
CA GLY A 250 18.77 -4.39 -15.44
C GLY A 250 18.64 -5.04 -14.07
N VAL A 251 17.95 -6.17 -13.95
CA VAL A 251 17.86 -6.97 -12.72
C VAL A 251 19.24 -7.51 -12.34
N GLN A 252 20.01 -8.05 -13.31
CA GLN A 252 21.38 -8.53 -13.09
C GLN A 252 22.29 -7.41 -12.55
N ALA A 253 22.28 -6.25 -13.21
CA ALA A 253 23.10 -5.10 -12.80
C ALA A 253 22.79 -4.64 -11.37
N ARG A 254 21.52 -4.70 -10.97
CA ARG A 254 21.08 -4.29 -9.62
C ARG A 254 21.46 -5.31 -8.55
N VAL A 255 21.36 -6.59 -8.84
CA VAL A 255 21.84 -7.64 -7.94
C VAL A 255 23.35 -7.48 -7.75
N LYS A 256 24.10 -7.32 -8.83
CA LYS A 256 25.53 -7.06 -8.78
C LYS A 256 25.87 -5.82 -7.95
N ALA A 257 25.25 -4.68 -8.22
CA ALA A 257 25.46 -3.46 -7.45
C ALA A 257 25.13 -3.63 -5.95
N SER A 258 24.21 -4.54 -5.60
CA SER A 258 23.90 -4.84 -4.21
C SER A 258 24.96 -5.70 -3.55
N VAL A 259 25.53 -6.66 -4.27
CA VAL A 259 26.64 -7.50 -3.82
C VAL A 259 27.90 -6.64 -3.65
N ASP A 260 28.24 -5.85 -4.68
CA ASP A 260 29.39 -4.94 -4.65
C ASP A 260 29.31 -3.95 -3.47
N ALA A 261 28.11 -3.43 -3.17
CA ALA A 261 27.90 -2.55 -2.02
C ALA A 261 28.18 -3.24 -0.67
N VAL A 262 27.79 -4.53 -0.53
CA VAL A 262 28.09 -5.32 0.68
C VAL A 262 29.59 -5.62 0.77
N GLU A 263 30.22 -5.92 -0.35
CA GLU A 263 31.67 -6.17 -0.41
C GLU A 263 32.47 -4.93 -0.03
N GLN A 264 32.12 -3.75 -0.57
CA GLN A 264 32.74 -2.47 -0.22
C GLN A 264 32.59 -2.12 1.27
N ILE A 265 31.47 -2.46 1.90
CA ILE A 265 31.29 -2.26 3.34
C ILE A 265 32.24 -3.18 4.13
N ASN A 266 32.42 -4.43 3.69
CA ASN A 266 33.22 -5.40 4.40
C ASN A 266 34.73 -5.15 4.22
N THR A 267 35.17 -4.73 3.02
CA THR A 267 36.59 -4.52 2.69
C THR A 267 37.05 -3.11 3.05
N ASP A 268 36.33 -2.08 2.60
CA ASP A 268 36.79 -0.70 2.65
C ASP A 268 36.12 0.15 3.74
N LYS A 269 35.17 -0.43 4.49
CA LYS A 269 34.28 0.29 5.41
C LYS A 269 33.61 1.52 4.77
N ASN A 270 33.38 1.45 3.46
CA ASN A 270 32.75 2.53 2.72
C ASN A 270 31.22 2.46 2.90
N TYR A 271 30.70 3.41 3.68
CA TYR A 271 29.27 3.53 3.97
C TYR A 271 28.53 4.52 3.06
N ASP A 272 29.17 5.07 2.04
CA ASP A 272 28.57 6.07 1.12
C ASP A 272 27.56 5.48 0.12
N THR A 273 27.23 4.20 0.27
CA THR A 273 26.17 3.54 -0.50
C THR A 273 24.84 3.59 0.25
N SER A 274 23.72 3.46 -0.48
CA SER A 274 22.38 3.42 0.14
C SER A 274 22.19 2.26 1.14
N SER A 275 22.96 1.18 1.01
CA SER A 275 23.01 0.05 1.95
C SER A 275 23.98 0.35 3.11
N GLY A 276 25.12 0.97 2.81
CA GLY A 276 26.12 1.37 3.79
C GLY A 276 25.60 2.39 4.79
N ALA A 277 24.92 3.43 4.31
CA ALA A 277 24.30 4.44 5.17
C ALA A 277 23.31 3.83 6.19
N ARG A 278 22.57 2.79 5.80
CA ARG A 278 21.67 2.09 6.72
C ARG A 278 22.42 1.27 7.77
N ILE A 279 23.47 0.59 7.37
CA ILE A 279 24.32 -0.18 8.31
C ILE A 279 25.00 0.75 9.29
N ALA A 280 25.53 1.88 8.82
CA ALA A 280 26.14 2.91 9.68
C ALA A 280 25.17 3.53 10.68
N LEU A 281 23.85 3.54 10.40
CA LEU A 281 22.83 4.02 11.33
C LEU A 281 22.52 3.02 12.45
N TYR A 282 22.85 1.73 12.28
CA TYR A 282 22.56 0.65 13.23
C TYR A 282 23.81 0.10 13.91
N SER A 283 25.00 0.52 13.51
CA SER A 283 26.30 0.22 14.16
C SER A 283 26.68 1.29 15.17
#